data_78ca8bb9830b29f1211f8d06ac28d546
#
_entry.id   78ca8bb9830b29f1211f8d06ac28d546
#
_cell.length_a   1.000
_cell.length_b   1.000
_cell.length_c   1.000
_cell.angle_alpha   90.00
_cell.angle_beta   90.00
_cell.angle_gamma   90.00
#
_symmetry.space_group_name_H-M   'P 1'
#
loop_
_entity.id
_entity.type
_entity.pdbx_description
1 polymer ?
#
loop_
_entity_poly.entity_id
_entity_poly.type
_entity_poly.pdbx_seq_one_letter_code
_entity_poly.pdbx_strand_id
1 'polypeptide(L)'
;PLVQLSPTHIQSFADVMKAEGLKETSIRIYLTLIKVILNYARKMNYVTYLVHPFVLFKMPVSNIRELDLSVDELKKIRDVKLFKSVHIMARDIFMLTYYLGGINLRDLMEYDFTKGNCMRYIRHKTRNSKKNENEIAFTIQPEAQTIIERYISENGKLVFGKYESYEKVYSLVFRHIGKVTDLAGINRKVSYYSARKTFAQHGYDIGIEIEKIEYCIGHSMKNNRPIFNYIRIMQEHADKV
;
A
#
# COMPACT_ATOMS: atom_id res chain seq x y z
N PRO A 1 28.64 -19.02 -16.09
CA PRO A 1 27.44 -19.40 -16.84
C PRO A 1 26.30 -19.82 -15.92
N LEU A 2 25.03 -19.56 -16.30
CA LEU A 2 23.87 -19.89 -15.46
C LEU A 2 23.79 -21.37 -15.07
N VAL A 3 24.29 -22.26 -15.93
CA VAL A 3 24.30 -23.71 -15.68
C VAL A 3 25.16 -24.11 -14.48
N GLN A 4 26.13 -23.31 -14.09
CA GLN A 4 27.03 -23.59 -12.97
C GLN A 4 26.48 -23.11 -11.62
N LEU A 5 25.36 -22.40 -11.61
CA LEU A 5 24.74 -21.94 -10.37
C LEU A 5 24.20 -23.17 -9.59
N SER A 6 24.56 -23.20 -8.32
CA SER A 6 24.18 -24.25 -7.38
C SER A 6 23.45 -23.65 -6.15
N PRO A 7 22.81 -24.45 -5.31
CA PRO A 7 22.24 -23.98 -4.05
C PRO A 7 23.25 -23.28 -3.13
N THR A 8 24.51 -23.72 -3.16
CA THR A 8 25.59 -23.09 -2.36
C THR A 8 25.90 -21.67 -2.82
N HIS A 9 25.86 -21.38 -4.12
CA HIS A 9 26.03 -20.01 -4.64
C HIS A 9 24.91 -19.10 -4.18
N ILE A 10 23.66 -19.58 -4.16
CA ILE A 10 22.52 -18.78 -3.68
C ILE A 10 22.64 -18.50 -2.19
N GLN A 11 23.08 -19.48 -1.40
CA GLN A 11 23.33 -19.32 0.03
C GLN A 11 24.44 -18.30 0.27
N SER A 12 25.60 -18.47 -0.35
CA SER A 12 26.74 -17.54 -0.22
C SER A 12 26.36 -16.10 -0.61
N PHE A 13 25.57 -15.93 -1.66
CA PHE A 13 25.10 -14.60 -2.06
C PHE A 13 24.19 -13.97 -1.01
N ALA A 14 23.29 -14.77 -0.41
CA ALA A 14 22.43 -14.32 0.68
C ALA A 14 23.26 -13.91 1.92
N ASP A 15 24.27 -14.71 2.25
CA ASP A 15 25.14 -14.47 3.41
C ASP A 15 26.00 -13.21 3.25
N VAL A 16 26.52 -12.96 2.06
CA VAL A 16 27.24 -11.72 1.72
C VAL A 16 26.31 -10.50 1.90
N MET A 17 25.11 -10.51 1.33
CA MET A 17 24.14 -9.41 1.49
C MET A 17 23.79 -9.18 2.97
N LYS A 18 23.70 -10.23 3.77
CA LYS A 18 23.45 -10.14 5.20
C LYS A 18 24.64 -9.55 5.94
N ALA A 19 25.87 -9.94 5.60
CA ALA A 19 27.11 -9.39 6.16
C ALA A 19 27.26 -7.90 5.83
N GLU A 20 26.81 -7.47 4.65
CA GLU A 20 26.74 -6.06 4.24
C GLU A 20 25.62 -5.27 4.96
N GLY A 21 24.86 -5.89 5.85
CA GLY A 21 23.82 -5.24 6.65
C GLY A 21 22.49 -5.01 5.91
N LEU A 22 22.23 -5.69 4.79
CA LEU A 22 20.96 -5.62 4.10
C LEU A 22 19.84 -6.27 4.95
N LYS A 23 18.67 -5.64 4.92
CA LYS A 23 17.49 -6.19 5.60
C LYS A 23 16.96 -7.42 4.89
N GLU A 24 16.43 -8.39 5.63
CA GLU A 24 15.83 -9.63 5.14
C GLU A 24 14.84 -9.38 3.96
N THR A 25 14.06 -8.30 4.04
CA THR A 25 13.14 -7.91 2.96
C THR A 25 13.87 -7.58 1.65
N SER A 26 15.01 -6.86 1.73
CA SER A 26 15.81 -6.51 0.56
C SER A 26 16.46 -7.75 -0.04
N ILE A 27 17.05 -8.59 0.81
CA ILE A 27 17.63 -9.88 0.41
C ILE A 27 16.60 -10.73 -0.32
N ARG A 28 15.39 -10.85 0.26
CA ARG A 28 14.28 -11.59 -0.37
C ARG A 28 13.92 -11.04 -1.75
N ILE A 29 13.90 -9.72 -1.93
CA ILE A 29 13.59 -9.10 -3.23
C ILE A 29 14.62 -9.49 -4.27
N TYR A 30 15.91 -9.34 -3.98
CA TYR A 30 16.99 -9.70 -4.91
C TYR A 30 16.95 -11.19 -5.27
N LEU A 31 16.82 -12.06 -4.26
CA LEU A 31 16.74 -13.49 -4.49
C LEU A 31 15.49 -13.91 -5.27
N THR A 32 14.36 -13.21 -5.07
CA THR A 32 13.15 -13.46 -5.85
C THR A 32 13.36 -13.11 -7.32
N LEU A 33 14.02 -11.99 -7.62
CA LEU A 33 14.34 -11.60 -9.00
C LEU A 33 15.26 -12.62 -9.67
N ILE A 34 16.32 -13.08 -8.98
CA ILE A 34 17.21 -14.13 -9.48
C ILE A 34 16.40 -15.41 -9.74
N LYS A 35 15.56 -15.84 -8.79
CA LYS A 35 14.72 -17.04 -8.96
C LYS A 35 13.81 -16.95 -10.18
N VAL A 36 13.21 -15.79 -10.43
CA VAL A 36 12.35 -15.54 -11.61
C VAL A 36 13.15 -15.72 -12.88
N ILE A 37 14.36 -15.12 -12.98
CA ILE A 37 15.24 -15.24 -14.14
C ILE A 37 15.65 -16.70 -14.39
N LEU A 38 16.07 -17.42 -13.36
CA LEU A 38 16.48 -18.83 -13.48
C LEU A 38 15.31 -19.74 -13.87
N ASN A 39 14.12 -19.51 -13.32
CA ASN A 39 12.91 -20.24 -13.70
C ASN A 39 12.51 -19.95 -15.15
N TYR A 40 12.64 -18.70 -15.61
CA TYR A 40 12.40 -18.34 -17.00
C TYR A 40 13.39 -19.02 -17.94
N ALA A 41 14.70 -18.96 -17.65
CA ALA A 41 15.75 -19.60 -18.43
C ALA A 41 15.51 -21.13 -18.57
N ARG A 42 15.10 -21.79 -17.47
CA ARG A 42 14.71 -23.20 -17.48
C ARG A 42 13.47 -23.45 -18.34
N LYS A 43 12.44 -22.62 -18.20
CA LYS A 43 11.19 -22.73 -18.98
C LYS A 43 11.42 -22.59 -20.49
N MET A 44 12.38 -21.73 -20.87
CA MET A 44 12.74 -21.48 -22.27
C MET A 44 13.82 -22.45 -22.78
N ASN A 45 14.19 -23.47 -21.99
CA ASN A 45 15.25 -24.44 -22.32
C ASN A 45 16.63 -23.81 -22.59
N TYR A 46 16.92 -22.61 -22.09
CA TYR A 46 18.24 -21.99 -22.16
C TYR A 46 19.25 -22.64 -21.20
N VAL A 47 18.75 -23.32 -20.17
CA VAL A 47 19.55 -24.00 -19.17
C VAL A 47 18.79 -25.20 -18.63
N THR A 48 19.53 -26.28 -18.38
CA THR A 48 19.04 -27.49 -17.67
C THR A 48 19.84 -27.63 -16.39
N TYR A 49 19.16 -27.76 -15.25
CA TYR A 49 19.78 -27.99 -13.95
C TYR A 49 19.53 -29.43 -13.52
N LEU A 50 20.57 -30.13 -13.07
CA LEU A 50 20.41 -31.38 -12.33
C LEU A 50 19.69 -31.13 -11.01
N VAL A 51 20.09 -30.06 -10.31
CA VAL A 51 19.46 -29.59 -9.08
C VAL A 51 19.22 -28.10 -9.23
N HIS A 52 17.97 -27.68 -9.14
CA HIS A 52 17.63 -26.26 -9.28
C HIS A 52 18.26 -25.45 -8.13
N PRO A 53 18.94 -24.29 -8.42
CA PRO A 53 19.68 -23.53 -7.42
C PRO A 53 18.88 -23.12 -6.16
N PHE A 54 17.57 -23.03 -6.28
CA PHE A 54 16.68 -22.66 -5.16
C PHE A 54 15.95 -23.85 -4.52
N VAL A 55 16.25 -25.12 -4.87
CA VAL A 55 15.47 -26.26 -4.40
C VAL A 55 15.53 -26.43 -2.88
N LEU A 56 16.68 -26.22 -2.27
CA LEU A 56 16.90 -26.33 -0.82
C LEU A 56 16.97 -24.98 -0.11
N PHE A 57 16.89 -23.88 -0.85
CA PHE A 57 17.05 -22.54 -0.28
C PHE A 57 15.76 -22.04 0.37
N LYS A 58 15.83 -21.75 1.67
CA LYS A 58 14.73 -21.11 2.40
C LYS A 58 14.79 -19.60 2.22
N MET A 59 13.80 -19.05 1.52
CA MET A 59 13.72 -17.60 1.31
C MET A 59 13.58 -16.87 2.65
N PRO A 60 14.33 -15.76 2.86
CA PRO A 60 14.19 -14.95 4.06
C PRO A 60 12.76 -14.50 4.29
N VAL A 61 12.33 -14.48 5.55
CA VAL A 61 11.00 -14.03 5.94
C VAL A 61 11.07 -12.56 6.35
N SER A 62 10.24 -11.74 5.74
CA SER A 62 10.15 -10.32 6.14
C SER A 62 9.38 -10.18 7.45
N ASN A 63 9.95 -9.48 8.42
CA ASN A 63 9.21 -9.14 9.62
C ASN A 63 8.04 -8.20 9.28
N ILE A 64 6.86 -8.52 9.80
CA ILE A 64 5.69 -7.64 9.71
C ILE A 64 5.99 -6.41 10.56
N ARG A 65 5.84 -5.25 9.96
CA ARG A 65 5.99 -3.98 10.70
C ARG A 65 4.61 -3.57 11.20
N GLU A 66 4.50 -3.41 12.50
CA GLU A 66 3.36 -2.76 13.13
C GLU A 66 3.49 -1.26 12.88
N LEU A 67 2.66 -0.75 11.97
CA LEU A 67 2.69 0.66 11.54
C LEU A 67 1.33 1.34 11.73
N ASP A 68 0.33 0.60 12.20
CA ASP A 68 -0.98 1.11 12.53
C ASP A 68 -0.92 2.02 13.77
N LEU A 69 -1.83 2.96 13.82
CA LEU A 69 -1.98 3.93 14.90
C LEU A 69 -3.21 3.54 15.74
N SER A 70 -3.17 3.83 17.03
CA SER A 70 -4.38 3.78 17.85
C SER A 70 -5.35 4.90 17.43
N VAL A 71 -6.61 4.78 17.82
CA VAL A 71 -7.63 5.81 17.59
C VAL A 71 -7.19 7.15 18.17
N ASP A 72 -6.59 7.15 19.36
CA ASP A 72 -6.12 8.38 20.02
C ASP A 72 -4.91 9.00 19.29
N GLU A 73 -3.98 8.20 18.80
CA GLU A 73 -2.87 8.69 17.99
C GLU A 73 -3.38 9.30 16.67
N LEU A 74 -4.35 8.66 16.02
CA LEU A 74 -4.96 9.18 14.81
C LEU A 74 -5.66 10.52 15.05
N LYS A 75 -6.42 10.64 16.16
CA LYS A 75 -7.04 11.90 16.58
C LYS A 75 -5.99 12.99 16.83
N LYS A 76 -4.88 12.67 17.51
CA LYS A 76 -3.78 13.61 17.71
C LYS A 76 -3.21 14.13 16.39
N ILE A 77 -3.03 13.27 15.38
CA ILE A 77 -2.58 13.70 14.05
C ILE A 77 -3.61 14.60 13.39
N ARG A 78 -4.90 14.25 13.45
CA ARG A 78 -5.98 15.05 12.89
C ARG A 78 -6.03 16.46 13.47
N ASP A 79 -5.92 16.56 14.79
CA ASP A 79 -6.22 17.77 15.55
C ASP A 79 -4.98 18.63 15.85
N VAL A 80 -3.78 18.17 15.53
CA VAL A 80 -2.54 18.91 15.78
C VAL A 80 -2.54 20.27 15.08
N LYS A 81 -2.19 21.32 15.83
CA LYS A 81 -2.03 22.66 15.28
C LYS A 81 -0.77 22.76 14.43
N LEU A 82 -0.92 23.05 13.16
CA LEU A 82 0.16 23.16 12.18
C LEU A 82 0.15 24.54 11.55
N PHE A 83 1.34 25.13 11.38
CA PHE A 83 1.51 26.46 10.82
C PHE A 83 2.15 26.45 9.42
N LYS A 84 2.89 25.38 9.08
CA LYS A 84 3.55 25.26 7.76
C LYS A 84 2.62 24.54 6.80
N SER A 85 2.38 25.15 5.63
CA SER A 85 1.52 24.58 4.58
C SER A 85 1.91 23.15 4.17
N VAL A 86 3.21 22.85 4.11
CA VAL A 86 3.71 21.50 3.81
C VAL A 86 3.35 20.46 4.86
N HIS A 87 3.28 20.84 6.14
CA HIS A 87 2.84 19.94 7.21
C HIS A 87 1.31 19.73 7.15
N ILE A 88 0.56 20.81 6.89
CA ILE A 88 -0.91 20.74 6.70
C ILE A 88 -1.24 19.81 5.54
N MET A 89 -0.61 20.01 4.37
CA MET A 89 -0.82 19.13 3.21
C MET A 89 -0.44 17.67 3.50
N ALA A 90 0.69 17.42 4.18
CA ALA A 90 1.11 16.07 4.52
C ALA A 90 0.13 15.38 5.47
N ARG A 91 -0.40 16.09 6.48
CA ARG A 91 -1.46 15.61 7.36
C ARG A 91 -2.73 15.32 6.58
N ASP A 92 -3.17 16.25 5.77
CA ASP A 92 -4.44 16.16 5.03
C ASP A 92 -4.41 14.98 4.04
N ILE A 93 -3.30 14.76 3.33
CA ILE A 93 -3.12 13.58 2.46
C ILE A 93 -3.13 12.29 3.28
N PHE A 94 -2.49 12.27 4.45
CA PHE A 94 -2.49 11.12 5.35
C PHE A 94 -3.91 10.80 5.83
N MET A 95 -4.66 11.81 6.28
CA MET A 95 -6.05 11.66 6.74
C MET A 95 -6.98 11.25 5.60
N LEU A 96 -6.84 11.82 4.38
CA LEU A 96 -7.59 11.38 3.20
C LEU A 96 -7.35 9.90 2.90
N THR A 97 -6.09 9.44 3.01
CA THR A 97 -5.80 8.01 2.82
C THR A 97 -6.56 7.15 3.80
N TYR A 98 -6.65 7.55 5.06
CA TYR A 98 -7.41 6.84 6.09
C TYR A 98 -8.92 6.89 5.79
N TYR A 99 -9.50 8.08 5.61
CA TYR A 99 -10.94 8.26 5.39
C TYR A 99 -11.47 7.66 4.09
N LEU A 100 -10.62 7.49 3.09
CA LEU A 100 -10.97 6.89 1.80
C LEU A 100 -10.54 5.40 1.73
N GLY A 101 -10.76 4.65 2.81
CA GLY A 101 -10.58 3.20 2.80
C GLY A 101 -9.13 2.73 2.64
N GLY A 102 -8.16 3.53 3.09
CA GLY A 102 -6.75 3.20 2.91
C GLY A 102 -6.28 3.30 1.45
N ILE A 103 -6.85 4.19 0.65
CA ILE A 103 -6.53 4.39 -0.77
C ILE A 103 -5.03 4.59 -1.01
N ASN A 104 -4.50 4.09 -2.13
CA ASN A 104 -3.13 4.41 -2.51
C ASN A 104 -3.03 5.84 -3.03
N LEU A 105 -1.89 6.49 -2.76
CA LEU A 105 -1.64 7.86 -3.21
C LEU A 105 -1.82 8.04 -4.73
N ARG A 106 -1.42 7.04 -5.53
CA ARG A 106 -1.59 7.09 -6.97
C ARG A 106 -3.06 7.14 -7.36
N ASP A 107 -3.85 6.25 -6.76
CA ASP A 107 -5.28 6.19 -7.01
C ASP A 107 -5.97 7.48 -6.52
N LEU A 108 -5.57 8.02 -5.37
CA LEU A 108 -6.05 9.28 -4.81
C LEU A 108 -5.82 10.46 -5.77
N MET A 109 -4.63 10.55 -6.37
CA MET A 109 -4.27 11.64 -7.27
C MET A 109 -4.87 11.53 -8.67
N GLU A 110 -5.15 10.30 -9.12
CA GLU A 110 -5.75 10.05 -10.44
C GLU A 110 -7.27 10.15 -10.42
N TYR A 111 -7.91 10.10 -9.24
CA TYR A 111 -9.36 10.12 -9.11
C TYR A 111 -9.96 11.49 -9.45
N ASP A 112 -11.12 11.47 -10.09
CA ASP A 112 -11.93 12.64 -10.42
C ASP A 112 -13.05 12.78 -9.39
N PHE A 113 -12.93 13.75 -8.49
CA PHE A 113 -13.86 14.01 -7.39
C PHE A 113 -15.10 14.80 -7.79
N THR A 114 -15.26 15.17 -9.07
CA THR A 114 -16.51 15.79 -9.57
C THR A 114 -17.64 14.76 -9.75
N LYS A 115 -17.35 13.48 -9.61
CA LYS A 115 -18.30 12.37 -9.86
C LYS A 115 -19.33 12.14 -8.73
N GLY A 116 -19.44 13.05 -7.79
CA GLY A 116 -20.38 12.99 -6.67
C GLY A 116 -19.83 12.26 -5.43
N ASN A 117 -20.71 11.95 -4.47
CA ASN A 117 -20.32 11.42 -3.16
C ASN A 117 -19.98 9.92 -3.16
N CYS A 118 -20.19 9.18 -4.24
CA CYS A 118 -19.84 7.78 -4.33
C CYS A 118 -18.53 7.63 -5.10
N MET A 119 -17.46 7.30 -4.38
CA MET A 119 -16.18 7.00 -5.00
C MET A 119 -16.23 5.62 -5.64
N ARG A 120 -15.90 5.54 -6.95
CA ARG A 120 -15.81 4.28 -7.72
C ARG A 120 -14.52 4.27 -8.51
N TYR A 121 -13.67 3.29 -8.27
CA TYR A 121 -12.39 3.21 -8.99
C TYR A 121 -11.85 1.78 -9.05
N ILE A 122 -11.02 1.54 -10.07
CA ILE A 122 -10.18 0.34 -10.18
C ILE A 122 -8.75 0.75 -9.85
N ARG A 123 -8.10 0.04 -8.94
CA ARG A 123 -6.74 0.35 -8.53
C ARG A 123 -5.77 0.40 -9.71
N HIS A 124 -4.95 1.43 -9.77
CA HIS A 124 -3.91 1.59 -10.79
C HIS A 124 -3.04 0.33 -10.94
N LYS A 125 -2.63 -0.28 -9.82
CA LYS A 125 -1.77 -1.47 -9.81
C LYS A 125 -2.40 -2.70 -10.49
N THR A 126 -3.72 -2.83 -10.48
CA THR A 126 -4.44 -4.03 -10.94
C THR A 126 -5.30 -3.81 -12.18
N ARG A 127 -5.42 -2.57 -12.67
CA ARG A 127 -6.28 -2.23 -13.82
C ARG A 127 -5.91 -2.95 -15.13
N ASN A 128 -4.64 -3.33 -15.29
CA ASN A 128 -4.17 -4.06 -16.47
C ASN A 128 -4.16 -5.58 -16.29
N SER A 129 -4.54 -6.10 -15.13
CA SER A 129 -4.72 -7.53 -14.97
C SER A 129 -6.03 -7.93 -15.64
N LYS A 130 -6.03 -9.04 -16.42
CA LYS A 130 -7.15 -9.52 -17.27
C LYS A 130 -8.50 -9.77 -16.55
N LYS A 131 -8.58 -9.50 -15.27
CA LYS A 131 -9.78 -9.65 -14.42
C LYS A 131 -10.15 -8.29 -13.85
N ASN A 132 -10.78 -7.44 -14.67
CA ASN A 132 -11.33 -6.12 -14.31
C ASN A 132 -12.52 -6.17 -13.33
N GLU A 133 -12.58 -7.13 -12.42
CA GLU A 133 -13.76 -7.36 -11.60
C GLU A 133 -13.65 -6.76 -10.19
N ASN A 134 -12.60 -5.98 -9.90
CA ASN A 134 -12.37 -5.43 -8.56
C ASN A 134 -12.54 -3.90 -8.56
N GLU A 135 -13.71 -3.43 -8.99
CA GLU A 135 -14.10 -2.05 -8.73
C GLU A 135 -14.34 -1.90 -7.23
N ILE A 136 -13.73 -0.88 -6.64
CA ILE A 136 -13.95 -0.46 -5.27
C ILE A 136 -14.97 0.65 -5.31
N ALA A 137 -16.04 0.53 -4.52
CA ALA A 137 -17.08 1.53 -4.41
C ALA A 137 -17.46 1.76 -2.95
N PHE A 138 -17.48 3.01 -2.52
CA PHE A 138 -17.95 3.43 -1.19
C PHE A 138 -18.36 4.91 -1.19
N THR A 139 -19.13 5.30 -0.19
CA THR A 139 -19.56 6.68 0.03
C THR A 139 -18.42 7.48 0.65
N ILE A 140 -18.16 8.67 0.10
CA ILE A 140 -17.17 9.61 0.66
C ILE A 140 -17.73 10.20 1.95
N GLN A 141 -17.04 9.97 3.05
CA GLN A 141 -17.45 10.46 4.37
C GLN A 141 -17.25 11.98 4.50
N PRO A 142 -18.03 12.68 5.32
CA PRO A 142 -17.96 14.14 5.48
C PRO A 142 -16.57 14.66 5.85
N GLU A 143 -15.80 13.89 6.64
CA GLU A 143 -14.44 14.24 7.03
C GLU A 143 -13.49 14.26 5.82
N ALA A 144 -13.65 13.30 4.91
CA ALA A 144 -12.89 13.30 3.66
C ALA A 144 -13.32 14.46 2.75
N GLN A 145 -14.65 14.70 2.64
CA GLN A 145 -15.20 15.76 1.81
C GLN A 145 -14.63 17.13 2.21
N THR A 146 -14.58 17.44 3.50
CA THR A 146 -14.01 18.68 4.02
C THR A 146 -12.56 18.90 3.60
N ILE A 147 -11.77 17.83 3.47
CA ILE A 147 -10.39 17.93 3.01
C ILE A 147 -10.34 18.04 1.48
N ILE A 148 -11.15 17.26 0.76
CA ILE A 148 -11.23 17.29 -0.70
C ILE A 148 -11.53 18.71 -1.20
N GLU A 149 -12.49 19.40 -0.59
CA GLU A 149 -12.91 20.77 -0.96
C GLU A 149 -11.77 21.79 -0.90
N ARG A 150 -10.74 21.56 -0.06
CA ARG A 150 -9.58 22.47 0.00
C ARG A 150 -8.61 22.31 -1.16
N TYR A 151 -8.61 21.14 -1.80
CA TYR A 151 -7.58 20.77 -2.77
C TYR A 151 -8.14 20.42 -4.15
N ILE A 152 -9.47 20.33 -4.30
CA ILE A 152 -10.09 20.02 -5.58
C ILE A 152 -9.87 21.16 -6.58
N SER A 153 -9.43 20.80 -7.77
CA SER A 153 -9.28 21.73 -8.91
C SER A 153 -10.47 21.63 -9.87
N GLU A 154 -10.57 22.54 -10.82
CA GLU A 154 -11.64 22.57 -11.83
C GLU A 154 -11.75 21.25 -12.64
N ASN A 155 -10.64 20.54 -12.82
CA ASN A 155 -10.63 19.24 -13.50
C ASN A 155 -10.96 18.05 -12.58
N GLY A 156 -11.43 18.30 -11.36
CA GLY A 156 -11.83 17.29 -10.38
C GLY A 156 -10.70 16.57 -9.67
N LYS A 157 -9.44 16.89 -9.93
CA LYS A 157 -8.29 16.28 -9.28
C LYS A 157 -7.82 17.09 -8.09
N LEU A 158 -7.16 16.42 -7.14
CA LEU A 158 -6.56 17.10 -6.00
C LEU A 158 -5.22 17.74 -6.39
N VAL A 159 -5.03 19.00 -6.04
CA VAL A 159 -3.82 19.78 -6.29
C VAL A 159 -3.24 20.28 -4.97
N PHE A 160 -2.02 19.90 -4.67
CA PHE A 160 -1.33 20.24 -3.42
C PHE A 160 -0.28 21.35 -3.67
N GLY A 161 -0.75 22.56 -3.96
CA GLY A 161 0.10 23.70 -4.28
C GLY A 161 1.01 23.41 -5.48
N LYS A 162 2.34 23.59 -5.30
CA LYS A 162 3.34 23.32 -6.36
C LYS A 162 3.66 21.84 -6.61
N TYR A 163 3.04 20.93 -5.86
CA TYR A 163 3.30 19.50 -5.95
C TYR A 163 2.30 18.84 -6.91
N GLU A 164 2.58 18.92 -8.21
CA GLU A 164 1.66 18.53 -9.28
C GLU A 164 1.79 17.05 -9.69
N SER A 165 2.98 16.44 -9.52
CA SER A 165 3.19 15.03 -9.89
C SER A 165 3.10 14.10 -8.69
N TYR A 166 2.79 12.83 -8.96
CA TYR A 166 2.78 11.78 -7.95
C TYR A 166 4.08 11.74 -7.13
N GLU A 167 5.23 11.82 -7.79
CA GLU A 167 6.55 11.73 -7.15
C GLU A 167 6.78 12.92 -6.21
N LYS A 168 6.35 14.12 -6.62
CA LYS A 168 6.43 15.33 -5.78
C LYS A 168 5.53 15.22 -4.55
N VAL A 169 4.28 14.77 -4.72
CA VAL A 169 3.33 14.59 -3.61
C VAL A 169 3.79 13.46 -2.68
N TYR A 170 4.26 12.33 -3.24
CA TYR A 170 4.85 11.27 -2.44
C TYR A 170 6.03 11.78 -1.60
N SER A 171 6.94 12.53 -2.22
CA SER A 171 8.09 13.13 -1.54
C SER A 171 7.66 14.13 -0.46
N LEU A 172 6.63 14.94 -0.71
CA LEU A 172 6.03 15.83 0.29
C LEU A 172 5.60 15.07 1.54
N VAL A 173 4.75 14.05 1.37
CA VAL A 173 4.25 13.27 2.52
C VAL A 173 5.38 12.52 3.21
N PHE A 174 6.25 11.86 2.44
CA PHE A 174 7.37 11.09 2.98
C PHE A 174 8.30 11.94 3.87
N ARG A 175 8.58 13.18 3.46
CA ARG A 175 9.48 14.07 4.21
C ARG A 175 8.82 14.73 5.42
N HIS A 176 7.51 14.94 5.39
CA HIS A 176 6.86 15.79 6.38
C HIS A 176 5.93 15.07 7.35
N ILE A 177 5.47 13.85 7.05
CA ILE A 177 4.56 13.13 7.95
C ILE A 177 5.22 12.83 9.30
N GLY A 178 6.50 12.48 9.33
CA GLY A 178 7.23 12.28 10.58
C GLY A 178 7.23 13.54 11.46
N LYS A 179 7.42 14.73 10.86
CA LYS A 179 7.37 15.98 11.62
C LYS A 179 5.97 16.31 12.15
N VAL A 180 4.93 15.96 11.38
CA VAL A 180 3.53 16.09 11.85
C VAL A 180 3.29 15.21 13.07
N THR A 181 3.73 13.97 13.03
CA THR A 181 3.57 13.03 14.16
C THR A 181 4.39 13.42 15.39
N ASP A 182 5.62 13.95 15.21
CA ASP A 182 6.40 14.51 16.30
C ASP A 182 5.65 15.66 17.00
N LEU A 183 5.09 16.59 16.21
CA LEU A 183 4.28 17.70 16.72
C LEU A 183 2.99 17.25 17.40
N ALA A 184 2.43 16.12 16.99
CA ALA A 184 1.29 15.47 17.60
C ALA A 184 1.65 14.67 18.88
N GLY A 185 2.94 14.64 19.27
CA GLY A 185 3.41 13.91 20.46
C GLY A 185 3.43 12.40 20.30
N ILE A 186 3.65 11.90 19.07
CA ILE A 186 3.73 10.46 18.78
C ILE A 186 5.19 10.05 18.66
N ASN A 187 5.69 9.28 19.63
CA ASN A 187 7.11 8.92 19.76
C ASN A 187 7.48 7.62 19.04
N ARG A 188 6.85 7.35 17.89
CA ARG A 188 7.17 6.18 17.06
C ARG A 188 7.18 6.54 15.58
N LYS A 189 7.84 5.70 14.79
CA LYS A 189 7.95 5.94 13.35
C LYS A 189 6.59 5.75 12.68
N VAL A 190 6.08 6.81 12.09
CA VAL A 190 4.90 6.81 11.23
C VAL A 190 5.32 7.08 9.79
N SER A 191 4.71 6.40 8.87
CA SER A 191 4.90 6.58 7.43
C SER A 191 3.57 6.85 6.74
N TYR A 192 3.61 7.29 5.49
CA TYR A 192 2.38 7.41 4.70
C TYR A 192 1.54 6.11 4.71
N TYR A 193 2.22 4.95 4.61
CA TYR A 193 1.56 3.65 4.60
C TYR A 193 0.87 3.29 5.93
N SER A 194 1.22 3.97 7.01
CA SER A 194 0.57 3.80 8.31
C SER A 194 -0.93 4.12 8.25
N ALA A 195 -1.35 5.13 7.48
CA ALA A 195 -2.77 5.47 7.34
C ALA A 195 -3.60 4.27 6.83
N ARG A 196 -3.10 3.57 5.80
CA ARG A 196 -3.77 2.38 5.26
C ARG A 196 -3.78 1.21 6.24
N LYS A 197 -2.69 1.00 6.97
CA LYS A 197 -2.64 -0.04 8.00
C LYS A 197 -3.56 0.28 9.15
N THR A 198 -3.62 1.54 9.57
CA THR A 198 -4.54 2.02 10.61
C THR A 198 -6.00 1.80 10.22
N PHE A 199 -6.37 2.12 8.97
CA PHE A 199 -7.72 1.84 8.48
C PHE A 199 -8.07 0.35 8.60
N ALA A 200 -7.18 -0.52 8.11
CA ALA A 200 -7.42 -1.97 8.16
C ALA A 200 -7.48 -2.51 9.60
N GLN A 201 -6.60 -2.03 10.49
CA GLN A 201 -6.58 -2.46 11.89
C GLN A 201 -7.82 -1.97 12.64
N HIS A 202 -8.21 -0.70 12.48
CA HIS A 202 -9.40 -0.17 13.15
C HIS A 202 -10.68 -0.88 12.69
N GLY A 203 -10.80 -1.18 11.38
CA GLY A 203 -11.92 -1.99 10.89
C GLY A 203 -11.96 -3.37 11.55
N TYR A 204 -10.80 -4.02 11.71
CA TYR A 204 -10.70 -5.31 12.39
C TYR A 204 -11.05 -5.21 13.88
N ASP A 205 -10.53 -4.19 14.57
CA ASP A 205 -10.73 -3.99 16.02
C ASP A 205 -12.19 -3.76 16.38
N ILE A 206 -12.98 -3.15 15.49
CA ILE A 206 -14.44 -2.97 15.69
C ILE A 206 -15.27 -4.12 15.13
N GLY A 207 -14.62 -5.23 14.74
CA GLY A 207 -15.29 -6.46 14.35
C GLY A 207 -15.81 -6.50 12.91
N ILE A 208 -15.29 -5.64 12.02
CA ILE A 208 -15.63 -5.72 10.59
C ILE A 208 -14.98 -6.97 9.97
N GLU A 209 -15.74 -7.68 9.17
CA GLU A 209 -15.27 -8.88 8.46
C GLU A 209 -14.07 -8.55 7.59
N ILE A 210 -13.05 -9.39 7.66
CA ILE A 210 -11.77 -9.19 6.93
C ILE A 210 -12.02 -8.98 5.43
N GLU A 211 -12.99 -9.66 4.86
CA GLU A 211 -13.37 -9.59 3.44
C GLU A 211 -13.81 -8.17 3.04
N LYS A 212 -14.57 -7.50 3.90
CA LYS A 212 -15.01 -6.13 3.65
C LYS A 212 -13.84 -5.16 3.73
N ILE A 213 -12.95 -5.37 4.71
CA ILE A 213 -11.71 -4.59 4.83
C ILE A 213 -10.82 -4.81 3.60
N GLU A 214 -10.61 -6.06 3.17
CA GLU A 214 -9.84 -6.41 1.96
C GLU A 214 -10.43 -5.75 0.71
N TYR A 215 -11.75 -5.71 0.57
CA TYR A 215 -12.44 -5.00 -0.50
C TYR A 215 -12.10 -3.51 -0.48
N CYS A 216 -12.29 -2.82 0.65
CA CYS A 216 -12.01 -1.38 0.79
C CYS A 216 -10.57 -1.03 0.45
N ILE A 217 -9.61 -1.84 0.91
CA ILE A 217 -8.20 -1.63 0.57
C ILE A 217 -7.83 -2.18 -0.82
N GLY A 218 -8.78 -2.75 -1.57
CA GLY A 218 -8.60 -3.23 -2.94
C GLY A 218 -7.63 -4.40 -3.06
N HIS A 219 -7.66 -5.34 -2.14
CA HIS A 219 -6.98 -6.61 -2.29
C HIS A 219 -7.75 -7.52 -3.25
N SER A 220 -7.04 -8.40 -3.98
CA SER A 220 -7.68 -9.38 -4.82
C SER A 220 -8.37 -10.44 -3.97
N MET A 221 -9.69 -10.54 -4.10
CA MET A 221 -10.53 -11.47 -3.33
C MET A 221 -10.55 -12.88 -3.93
N LYS A 222 -10.21 -13.03 -5.22
CA LYS A 222 -10.43 -14.28 -5.98
C LYS A 222 -9.36 -15.35 -5.83
N ASN A 223 -8.12 -14.99 -5.49
CA ASN A 223 -7.00 -15.93 -5.66
C ASN A 223 -6.81 -16.95 -4.52
N ASN A 224 -7.42 -16.74 -3.35
CA ASN A 224 -7.16 -17.62 -2.19
C ASN A 224 -8.42 -18.11 -1.46
N ARG A 225 -9.63 -17.68 -1.86
CA ARG A 225 -10.86 -18.05 -1.15
C ARG A 225 -11.98 -18.33 -2.15
N PRO A 226 -12.34 -19.61 -2.37
CA PRO A 226 -13.40 -20.01 -3.31
C PRO A 226 -14.76 -19.36 -3.07
N ILE A 227 -15.04 -18.93 -1.82
CA ILE A 227 -16.30 -18.31 -1.43
C ILE A 227 -16.63 -17.05 -2.26
N PHE A 228 -15.61 -16.28 -2.68
CA PHE A 228 -15.84 -15.10 -3.53
C PHE A 228 -16.27 -15.38 -4.96
N ASN A 229 -16.35 -16.65 -5.35
CA ASN A 229 -17.05 -17.03 -6.58
C ASN A 229 -18.58 -17.04 -6.41
N TYR A 230 -19.07 -17.05 -5.16
CA TYR A 230 -20.48 -17.15 -4.81
C TYR A 230 -21.06 -15.89 -4.18
N ILE A 231 -20.22 -15.06 -3.57
CA ILE A 231 -20.65 -13.83 -2.92
C ILE A 231 -20.07 -12.60 -3.62
N ARG A 232 -20.81 -11.49 -3.55
CA ARG A 232 -20.39 -10.19 -4.08
C ARG A 232 -20.44 -9.17 -2.95
N ILE A 233 -19.34 -8.45 -2.73
CA ILE A 233 -19.34 -7.30 -1.85
C ILE A 233 -19.77 -6.09 -2.68
N MET A 234 -20.79 -5.39 -2.19
CA MET A 234 -21.35 -4.22 -2.80
C MET A 234 -21.00 -2.96 -1.99
N GLN A 235 -21.25 -1.78 -2.55
CA GLN A 235 -21.03 -0.50 -1.89
C GLN A 235 -21.61 -0.45 -0.46
N GLU A 236 -22.84 -0.92 -0.27
CA GLU A 236 -23.53 -0.96 1.02
C GLU A 236 -22.76 -1.72 2.13
N HIS A 237 -21.95 -2.70 1.72
CA HIS A 237 -21.11 -3.44 2.65
C HIS A 237 -19.82 -2.66 2.98
N ALA A 238 -19.29 -1.90 2.02
CA ALA A 238 -18.11 -1.07 2.21
C ALA A 238 -18.40 0.18 3.06
N ASP A 239 -19.61 0.73 2.93
CA ASP A 239 -20.05 1.90 3.71
C ASP A 239 -20.21 1.61 5.22
N LYS A 240 -20.16 0.33 5.62
CA LYS A 240 -20.18 -0.10 7.03
C LYS A 240 -18.80 -0.18 7.67
N VAL A 241 -17.73 -0.01 6.92
CA VAL A 241 -16.33 -0.03 7.36
C VAL A 241 -15.87 1.38 7.67
#